data_fd1184aa5c7c53a5fe579a5f4065b63b
#
_entry.id   fd1184aa5c7c53a5fe579a5f4065b63b
#
_cell.length_a   1.000
_cell.length_b   1.000
_cell.length_c   1.000
_cell.angle_alpha   90.00
_cell.angle_beta   90.00
_cell.angle_gamma   90.00
#
_symmetry.space_group_name_H-M   'P 1'
#
loop_
_entity.id
_entity.type
_entity.pdbx_description
1 polymer ?
#
loop_
_entity_poly.entity_id
_entity_poly.type
_entity_poly.pdbx_seq_one_letter_code
_entity_poly.pdbx_strand_id
1 'polypeptide(L)'
;MESVKNVAIVVAGGSGTRMGQDIPKQFINVFDKPVLIYTLESFQRHPDIDAIEVVCIEGWETMVEAYSKQFNIDKLKWIVRGGASVQESIRNGVEFLADKISEEDNVIIHDGIRPLIDADVLTDVIDVCNRYGNAVTSLPYNEQIFVISQEDASTTKQYVPREQLRRVSTPQAYRYG
;
A
#
# COMPACT_ATOMS: atom_id res chain seq x y z
N MET A 1 19.49 -11.16 -15.91
CA MET A 1 18.68 -10.71 -14.79
C MET A 1 17.28 -11.23 -15.06
N GLU A 2 16.70 -12.01 -14.13
CA GLU A 2 15.29 -12.38 -14.27
C GLU A 2 14.46 -11.10 -14.31
N SER A 3 13.49 -11.05 -15.23
CA SER A 3 12.55 -9.94 -15.35
C SER A 3 11.71 -9.87 -14.07
N VAL A 4 11.67 -8.73 -13.40
CA VAL A 4 10.77 -8.49 -12.27
C VAL A 4 9.38 -8.28 -12.85
N LYS A 5 8.42 -9.09 -12.41
CA LYS A 5 7.04 -9.06 -12.93
C LYS A 5 6.04 -8.35 -12.00
N ASN A 6 6.20 -8.53 -10.69
CA ASN A 6 5.29 -7.95 -9.69
C ASN A 6 6.08 -7.33 -8.55
N VAL A 7 6.03 -6.01 -8.42
CA VAL A 7 6.68 -5.25 -7.36
C VAL A 7 5.64 -4.73 -6.37
N ALA A 8 5.79 -5.08 -5.10
CA ALA A 8 4.98 -4.50 -4.04
C ALA A 8 5.59 -3.16 -3.58
N ILE A 9 4.82 -2.08 -3.67
CA ILE A 9 5.13 -0.76 -3.09
C ILE A 9 4.38 -0.64 -1.77
N VAL A 10 5.10 -0.81 -0.66
CA VAL A 10 4.53 -0.74 0.69
C VAL A 10 4.74 0.66 1.25
N VAL A 11 3.64 1.42 1.38
CA VAL A 11 3.67 2.82 1.81
C VAL A 11 3.71 2.90 3.34
N ALA A 12 4.82 3.36 3.88
CA ALA A 12 5.09 3.52 5.30
C ALA A 12 5.59 4.95 5.64
N GLY A 13 5.21 5.95 4.81
CA GLY A 13 5.66 7.35 4.94
C GLY A 13 4.87 8.19 5.94
N GLY A 14 3.79 7.69 6.54
CA GLY A 14 2.95 8.45 7.45
C GLY A 14 3.59 8.69 8.82
N SER A 15 3.62 9.93 9.31
CA SER A 15 4.16 10.30 10.62
C SER A 15 3.35 9.81 11.82
N GLY A 16 2.08 9.42 11.62
CA GLY A 16 1.23 8.88 12.70
C GLY A 16 0.85 9.90 13.79
N THR A 17 0.96 11.20 13.54
CA THR A 17 0.75 12.31 14.51
C THR A 17 -0.54 12.22 15.31
N ARG A 18 -1.57 11.59 14.75
CA ARG A 18 -2.88 11.40 15.45
C ARG A 18 -2.81 10.48 16.66
N MET A 19 -1.75 9.69 16.83
CA MET A 19 -1.62 8.76 17.96
C MET A 19 -0.83 9.34 19.14
N GLY A 20 -0.28 10.56 19.01
CA GLY A 20 0.44 11.24 20.11
C GLY A 20 1.68 10.49 20.62
N GLN A 21 2.26 9.63 19.80
CA GLN A 21 3.47 8.88 20.13
C GLN A 21 4.67 9.39 19.31
N ASP A 22 5.86 9.33 19.90
CA ASP A 22 7.11 9.71 19.26
C ASP A 22 7.55 8.71 18.16
N ILE A 23 7.01 7.47 18.20
CA ILE A 23 7.32 6.42 17.23
C ILE A 23 6.21 6.38 16.18
N PRO A 24 6.53 6.45 14.86
CA PRO A 24 5.53 6.30 13.82
C PRO A 24 4.82 4.94 13.91
N LYS A 25 3.50 4.95 13.70
CA LYS A 25 2.60 3.81 13.96
C LYS A 25 3.02 2.49 13.29
N GLN A 26 3.66 2.55 12.11
CA GLN A 26 4.16 1.39 11.39
C GLN A 26 5.33 0.68 12.08
N PHE A 27 6.02 1.37 13.00
CA PHE A 27 7.14 0.82 13.79
C PHE A 27 6.74 0.46 15.22
N ILE A 28 5.46 0.60 15.57
CA ILE A 28 4.97 0.11 16.87
C ILE A 28 5.04 -1.42 16.86
N ASN A 29 5.63 -1.97 17.93
CA ASN A 29 5.74 -3.41 18.09
C ASN A 29 4.44 -4.04 18.59
N VAL A 30 4.08 -5.15 17.96
CA VAL A 30 3.07 -6.10 18.42
C VAL A 30 3.77 -7.45 18.59
N PHE A 31 3.82 -8.01 19.79
CA PHE A 31 4.57 -9.23 20.09
C PHE A 31 6.03 -9.19 19.60
N ASP A 32 6.76 -8.14 19.99
CA ASP A 32 8.19 -7.94 19.66
C ASP A 32 8.52 -7.73 18.16
N LYS A 33 7.51 -7.50 17.32
CA LYS A 33 7.68 -7.29 15.89
C LYS A 33 6.94 -6.02 15.44
N PRO A 34 7.57 -5.10 14.68
CA PRO A 34 6.89 -3.93 14.12
C PRO A 34 5.72 -4.31 13.19
N VAL A 35 4.63 -3.53 13.23
CA VAL A 35 3.46 -3.74 12.37
C VAL A 35 3.85 -3.81 10.90
N LEU A 36 4.78 -2.95 10.45
CA LEU A 36 5.30 -2.96 9.09
C LEU A 36 5.84 -4.34 8.68
N ILE A 37 6.57 -5.01 9.58
CA ILE A 37 7.17 -6.31 9.26
C ILE A 37 6.10 -7.38 9.03
N TYR A 38 5.01 -7.38 9.80
CA TYR A 38 3.88 -8.30 9.53
C TYR A 38 3.32 -8.09 8.11
N THR A 39 3.22 -6.82 7.67
CA THR A 39 2.79 -6.50 6.31
C THR A 39 3.81 -7.02 5.28
N LEU A 40 5.10 -6.75 5.47
CA LEU A 40 6.14 -7.19 4.55
C LEU A 40 6.22 -8.73 4.44
N GLU A 41 6.01 -9.46 5.54
CA GLU A 41 5.98 -10.92 5.54
C GLU A 41 4.89 -11.50 4.64
N SER A 42 3.73 -10.85 4.50
CA SER A 42 2.68 -11.31 3.60
C SER A 42 3.14 -11.25 2.14
N PHE A 43 3.82 -10.19 1.74
CA PHE A 43 4.42 -10.07 0.41
C PHE A 43 5.64 -10.98 0.23
N GLN A 44 6.49 -11.12 1.26
CA GLN A 44 7.65 -12.01 1.26
C GLN A 44 7.25 -13.47 0.97
N ARG A 45 6.15 -13.94 1.59
CA ARG A 45 5.68 -15.31 1.44
C ARG A 45 4.92 -15.58 0.14
N HIS A 46 4.39 -14.54 -0.53
CA HIS A 46 3.60 -14.74 -1.73
C HIS A 46 4.49 -15.11 -2.92
N PRO A 47 4.22 -16.23 -3.62
CA PRO A 47 5.11 -16.73 -4.69
C PRO A 47 5.22 -15.76 -5.88
N ASP A 48 4.13 -15.06 -6.22
CA ASP A 48 4.07 -14.20 -7.40
C ASP A 48 4.56 -12.77 -7.12
N ILE A 49 5.05 -12.45 -5.93
CA ILE A 49 5.73 -11.18 -5.64
C ILE A 49 7.23 -11.38 -5.84
N ASP A 50 7.82 -10.60 -6.74
CA ASP A 50 9.25 -10.71 -7.11
C ASP A 50 10.13 -9.78 -6.28
N ALA A 51 9.64 -8.59 -5.96
CA ALA A 51 10.37 -7.60 -5.17
C ALA A 51 9.43 -6.76 -4.30
N ILE A 52 9.99 -6.19 -3.25
CA ILE A 52 9.31 -5.25 -2.34
C ILE A 52 10.10 -3.94 -2.34
N GLU A 53 9.41 -2.85 -2.49
CA GLU A 53 9.85 -1.50 -2.21
C GLU A 53 9.11 -0.97 -0.98
N VAL A 54 9.81 -0.36 -0.05
CA VAL A 54 9.21 0.36 1.07
C VAL A 54 9.38 1.85 0.88
N VAL A 55 8.27 2.58 0.80
CA VAL A 55 8.30 4.03 0.83
C VAL A 55 8.19 4.48 2.28
N CYS A 56 9.34 4.89 2.83
CA CYS A 56 9.54 5.10 4.26
C CYS A 56 9.47 6.58 4.65
N ILE A 57 9.03 6.86 5.87
CA ILE A 57 9.19 8.19 6.49
C ILE A 57 10.67 8.51 6.65
N GLU A 58 11.04 9.76 6.39
CA GLU A 58 12.42 10.26 6.50
C GLU A 58 13.04 9.96 7.88
N GLY A 59 14.27 9.48 7.87
CA GLY A 59 15.06 9.14 9.07
C GLY A 59 14.81 7.74 9.63
N TRP A 60 13.92 6.95 9.05
CA TRP A 60 13.62 5.57 9.47
C TRP A 60 14.12 4.50 8.51
N GLU A 61 14.78 4.89 7.43
CA GLU A 61 15.27 3.99 6.38
C GLU A 61 16.20 2.90 6.94
N THR A 62 17.17 3.30 7.76
CA THR A 62 18.09 2.35 8.42
C THR A 62 17.37 1.36 9.34
N MET A 63 16.30 1.82 10.00
CA MET A 63 15.49 0.96 10.86
C MET A 63 14.70 -0.07 10.04
N VAL A 64 14.12 0.33 8.90
CA VAL A 64 13.48 -0.60 7.94
C VAL A 64 14.46 -1.65 7.47
N GLU A 65 15.67 -1.23 7.09
CA GLU A 65 16.72 -2.16 6.63
C GLU A 65 17.11 -3.16 7.74
N ALA A 66 17.33 -2.67 8.96
CA ALA A 66 17.70 -3.51 10.10
C ALA A 66 16.62 -4.55 10.44
N TYR A 67 15.36 -4.13 10.53
CA TYR A 67 14.25 -5.05 10.77
C TYR A 67 14.05 -6.03 9.62
N SER A 68 14.18 -5.60 8.38
CA SER A 68 14.04 -6.50 7.23
C SER A 68 15.10 -7.60 7.24
N LYS A 69 16.33 -7.29 7.60
CA LYS A 69 17.39 -8.30 7.81
C LYS A 69 17.06 -9.22 8.99
N GLN A 70 16.63 -8.67 10.11
CA GLN A 70 16.29 -9.44 11.33
C GLN A 70 15.16 -10.45 11.07
N PHE A 71 14.17 -10.09 10.24
CA PHE A 71 12.99 -10.90 9.97
C PHE A 71 13.03 -11.59 8.59
N ASN A 72 14.19 -11.61 7.92
CA ASN A 72 14.43 -12.32 6.65
C ASN A 72 13.45 -11.88 5.52
N ILE A 73 13.29 -10.56 5.35
CA ILE A 73 12.52 -10.00 4.23
C ILE A 73 13.44 -9.86 3.02
N ASP A 74 13.78 -10.97 2.36
CA ASP A 74 14.79 -11.04 1.30
C ASP A 74 14.32 -10.40 -0.01
N LYS A 75 12.99 -10.30 -0.22
CA LYS A 75 12.39 -9.61 -1.37
C LYS A 75 12.44 -8.10 -1.26
N LEU A 76 12.78 -7.51 -0.10
CA LEU A 76 13.01 -6.07 0.01
C LEU A 76 14.25 -5.68 -0.81
N LYS A 77 14.02 -4.95 -1.90
CA LYS A 77 15.08 -4.48 -2.80
C LYS A 77 15.37 -3.00 -2.65
N TRP A 78 14.36 -2.21 -2.31
CA TRP A 78 14.49 -0.76 -2.27
C TRP A 78 13.76 -0.13 -1.09
N ILE A 79 14.36 0.92 -0.57
CA ILE A 79 13.76 1.79 0.44
C ILE A 79 13.84 3.21 -0.11
N VAL A 80 12.68 3.83 -0.26
CA VAL A 80 12.51 5.15 -0.87
C VAL A 80 11.96 6.11 0.18
N ARG A 81 12.41 7.36 0.15
CA ARG A 81 11.86 8.40 1.03
C ARG A 81 10.45 8.78 0.59
N GLY A 82 9.52 8.80 1.54
CA GLY A 82 8.15 9.30 1.35
C GLY A 82 8.11 10.81 1.14
N GLY A 83 6.94 11.29 0.72
CA GLY A 83 6.64 12.72 0.55
C GLY A 83 5.82 13.29 1.71
N ALA A 84 5.41 14.55 1.57
CA ALA A 84 4.58 15.25 2.55
C ALA A 84 3.13 14.73 2.63
N SER A 85 2.70 13.97 1.61
CA SER A 85 1.38 13.34 1.54
C SER A 85 1.48 11.86 1.14
N VAL A 86 0.39 11.12 1.33
CA VAL A 86 0.29 9.73 0.85
C VAL A 86 0.43 9.67 -0.67
N GLN A 87 -0.19 10.59 -1.40
CA GLN A 87 -0.10 10.65 -2.86
C GLN A 87 1.32 10.93 -3.34
N GLU A 88 2.01 11.86 -2.69
CA GLU A 88 3.41 12.16 -3.00
C GLU A 88 4.34 10.98 -2.67
N SER A 89 4.08 10.28 -1.57
CA SER A 89 4.83 9.07 -1.22
C SER A 89 4.66 7.97 -2.26
N ILE A 90 3.42 7.74 -2.73
CA ILE A 90 3.15 6.77 -3.81
C ILE A 90 3.87 7.20 -5.09
N ARG A 91 3.80 8.49 -5.45
CA ARG A 91 4.49 9.02 -6.62
C ARG A 91 5.98 8.76 -6.56
N ASN A 92 6.62 9.10 -5.43
CA ASN A 92 8.06 8.89 -5.23
C ASN A 92 8.45 7.42 -5.43
N GLY A 93 7.66 6.48 -4.90
CA GLY A 93 7.88 5.05 -5.10
C GLY A 93 7.73 4.66 -6.57
N VAL A 94 6.65 5.04 -7.23
CA VAL A 94 6.43 4.71 -8.64
C VAL A 94 7.53 5.30 -9.53
N GLU A 95 7.89 6.57 -9.36
CA GLU A 95 8.94 7.24 -10.15
C GLU A 95 10.32 6.61 -9.91
N PHE A 96 10.60 6.14 -8.70
CA PHE A 96 11.86 5.47 -8.38
C PHE A 96 12.05 4.16 -9.18
N LEU A 97 10.99 3.50 -9.56
CA LEU A 97 11.05 2.25 -10.33
C LEU A 97 11.28 2.43 -11.84
N ALA A 98 11.30 3.67 -12.35
CA ALA A 98 11.32 3.97 -13.79
C ALA A 98 12.47 3.31 -14.58
N ASP A 99 13.63 3.11 -13.95
CA ASP A 99 14.80 2.46 -14.56
C ASP A 99 15.06 1.04 -14.03
N LYS A 100 14.14 0.46 -13.26
CA LYS A 100 14.32 -0.81 -12.54
C LYS A 100 13.38 -1.91 -13.00
N ILE A 101 12.23 -1.52 -13.54
CA ILE A 101 11.20 -2.43 -14.01
C ILE A 101 10.73 -2.05 -15.41
N SER A 102 10.03 -2.95 -16.06
CA SER A 102 9.50 -2.77 -17.42
C SER A 102 8.09 -2.20 -17.40
N GLU A 103 7.64 -1.57 -18.48
CA GLU A 103 6.26 -1.09 -18.64
C GLU A 103 5.22 -2.23 -18.54
N GLU A 104 5.63 -3.48 -18.80
CA GLU A 104 4.77 -4.66 -18.72
C GLU A 104 4.68 -5.26 -17.31
N ASP A 105 5.53 -4.80 -16.39
CA ASP A 105 5.50 -5.26 -14.99
C ASP A 105 4.36 -4.61 -14.21
N ASN A 106 3.93 -5.25 -13.13
CA ASN A 106 2.89 -4.73 -12.27
C ASN A 106 3.49 -4.11 -11.00
N VAL A 107 2.86 -3.03 -10.55
CA VAL A 107 3.09 -2.46 -9.22
C VAL A 107 1.87 -2.70 -8.34
N ILE A 108 2.09 -3.23 -7.13
CA ILE A 108 1.06 -3.51 -6.15
C ILE A 108 1.22 -2.55 -4.97
N ILE A 109 0.37 -1.54 -4.88
CA ILE A 109 0.43 -0.50 -3.85
C ILE A 109 -0.34 -0.96 -2.61
N HIS A 110 0.31 -0.89 -1.45
CA HIS A 110 -0.30 -1.32 -0.20
C HIS A 110 0.10 -0.45 1.00
N ASP A 111 -0.82 -0.28 1.94
CA ASP A 111 -0.56 0.44 3.20
C ASP A 111 0.28 -0.41 4.16
N GLY A 112 1.45 0.07 4.58
CA GLY A 112 2.37 -0.63 5.49
C GLY A 112 1.81 -0.94 6.89
N ILE A 113 0.68 -0.33 7.25
CA ILE A 113 -0.01 -0.56 8.52
C ILE A 113 -1.22 -1.52 8.42
N ARG A 114 -1.37 -2.23 7.31
CA ARG A 114 -2.46 -3.19 7.09
C ARG A 114 -1.91 -4.62 6.97
N PRO A 115 -1.52 -5.24 8.10
CA PRO A 115 -0.80 -6.52 8.07
C PRO A 115 -1.68 -7.73 7.76
N LEU A 116 -3.00 -7.61 7.84
CA LEU A 116 -3.93 -8.72 7.63
C LEU A 116 -4.32 -8.81 6.16
N ILE A 117 -3.37 -9.26 5.32
CA ILE A 117 -3.58 -9.51 3.90
C ILE A 117 -3.63 -11.02 3.68
N ASP A 118 -4.73 -11.49 3.14
CA ASP A 118 -4.87 -12.87 2.70
C ASP A 118 -4.09 -13.11 1.40
N ALA A 119 -3.44 -14.27 1.26
CA ALA A 119 -2.71 -14.64 0.05
C ALA A 119 -3.63 -14.71 -1.18
N ASP A 120 -4.87 -15.18 -1.00
CA ASP A 120 -5.85 -15.26 -2.09
C ASP A 120 -6.22 -13.87 -2.62
N VAL A 121 -6.27 -12.85 -1.75
CA VAL A 121 -6.50 -11.45 -2.17
C VAL A 121 -5.35 -10.92 -3.01
N LEU A 122 -4.10 -11.25 -2.66
CA LEU A 122 -2.93 -10.88 -3.47
C LEU A 122 -2.95 -11.58 -4.83
N THR A 123 -3.23 -12.88 -4.85
CA THR A 123 -3.37 -13.65 -6.10
C THR A 123 -4.45 -13.04 -7.00
N ASP A 124 -5.65 -12.76 -6.46
CA ASP A 124 -6.77 -12.20 -7.23
C ASP A 124 -6.43 -10.82 -7.80
N VAL A 125 -5.81 -9.94 -7.00
CA VAL A 125 -5.40 -8.60 -7.44
C VAL A 125 -4.37 -8.68 -8.58
N ILE A 126 -3.40 -9.61 -8.51
CA ILE A 126 -2.40 -9.83 -9.56
C ILE A 126 -3.07 -10.38 -10.83
N ASP A 127 -3.92 -11.39 -10.70
CA ASP A 127 -4.61 -12.02 -11.83
C ASP A 127 -5.53 -11.03 -12.56
N VAL A 128 -6.29 -10.24 -11.82
CA VAL A 128 -7.16 -9.21 -12.38
C VAL A 128 -6.34 -8.12 -13.06
N CYS A 129 -5.22 -7.69 -12.46
CA CYS A 129 -4.31 -6.71 -13.06
C CYS A 129 -3.71 -7.24 -14.37
N ASN A 130 -3.26 -8.49 -14.39
CA ASN A 130 -2.73 -9.13 -15.60
C ASN A 130 -3.75 -9.17 -16.75
N ARG A 131 -5.03 -9.32 -16.42
CA ARG A 131 -6.12 -9.43 -17.39
C ARG A 131 -6.63 -8.08 -17.89
N TYR A 132 -6.69 -7.08 -17.01
CA TYR A 132 -7.36 -5.80 -17.28
C TYR A 132 -6.47 -4.56 -17.21
N GLY A 133 -5.19 -4.72 -16.80
CA GLY A 133 -4.23 -3.63 -16.62
C GLY A 133 -4.27 -2.95 -15.26
N ASN A 134 -5.33 -3.17 -14.48
CA ASN A 134 -5.41 -2.71 -13.09
C ASN A 134 -6.38 -3.56 -12.26
N ALA A 135 -6.23 -3.50 -10.94
CA ALA A 135 -7.13 -4.13 -9.99
C ALA A 135 -7.19 -3.33 -8.69
N VAL A 136 -8.39 -3.12 -8.16
CA VAL A 136 -8.59 -2.36 -6.92
C VAL A 136 -9.42 -3.17 -5.95
N THR A 137 -8.86 -3.48 -4.79
CA THR A 137 -9.62 -4.12 -3.70
C THR A 137 -10.74 -3.22 -3.24
N SER A 138 -11.96 -3.73 -3.25
CA SER A 138 -13.13 -2.97 -2.82
C SER A 138 -14.11 -3.81 -2.01
N LEU A 139 -14.83 -3.16 -1.12
CA LEU A 139 -15.87 -3.74 -0.29
C LEU A 139 -17.21 -3.03 -0.53
N PRO A 140 -18.35 -3.73 -0.40
CA PRO A 140 -19.66 -3.08 -0.39
C PRO A 140 -19.69 -1.96 0.65
N TYR A 141 -20.36 -0.87 0.31
CA TYR A 141 -20.55 0.23 1.25
C TYR A 141 -21.86 0.04 2.02
N ASN A 142 -21.77 -0.02 3.35
CA ASN A 142 -22.92 -0.36 4.20
C ASN A 142 -23.56 0.85 4.91
N GLU A 143 -22.93 2.03 4.84
CA GLU A 143 -23.43 3.25 5.45
C GLU A 143 -24.25 4.07 4.45
N GLN A 144 -25.14 4.94 4.97
CA GLN A 144 -25.84 5.91 4.14
C GLN A 144 -24.98 7.14 3.92
N ILE A 145 -24.94 7.65 2.69
CA ILE A 145 -24.21 8.84 2.32
C ILE A 145 -25.16 9.88 1.73
N PHE A 146 -24.98 11.12 2.17
CA PHE A 146 -25.55 12.30 1.55
C PHE A 146 -24.45 13.19 1.01
N VAL A 147 -24.69 13.79 -0.15
CA VAL A 147 -23.84 14.86 -0.65
C VAL A 147 -24.32 16.16 -0.01
N ILE A 148 -23.46 16.81 0.79
CA ILE A 148 -23.80 18.10 1.41
C ILE A 148 -24.00 19.18 0.36
N SER A 149 -24.91 20.12 0.62
CA SER A 149 -25.10 21.27 -0.25
C SER A 149 -23.89 22.19 -0.19
N GLN A 150 -23.47 22.72 -1.34
CA GLN A 150 -22.40 23.74 -1.39
C GLN A 150 -22.87 25.11 -0.81
N GLU A 151 -24.18 25.36 -0.84
CA GLU A 151 -24.78 26.60 -0.32
C GLU A 151 -24.92 26.59 1.21
N ASP A 152 -25.23 25.41 1.77
CA ASP A 152 -25.44 25.23 3.21
C ASP A 152 -25.03 23.79 3.61
N ALA A 153 -23.90 23.66 4.31
CA ALA A 153 -23.36 22.37 4.72
C ALA A 153 -24.24 21.60 5.74
N SER A 154 -25.26 22.25 6.31
CA SER A 154 -26.25 21.59 7.20
C SER A 154 -27.38 20.92 6.41
N THR A 155 -27.43 21.10 5.10
CA THR A 155 -28.47 20.56 4.22
C THR A 155 -27.90 19.65 3.13
N THR A 156 -28.75 18.78 2.60
CA THR A 156 -28.43 17.94 1.45
C THR A 156 -29.57 17.97 0.44
N LYS A 157 -29.22 17.95 -0.85
CA LYS A 157 -30.17 17.83 -1.97
C LYS A 157 -30.03 16.51 -2.74
N GLN A 158 -28.99 15.71 -2.40
CA GLN A 158 -28.68 14.50 -3.15
C GLN A 158 -28.46 13.31 -2.20
N TYR A 159 -29.22 12.27 -2.45
CA TYR A 159 -28.99 10.94 -1.88
C TYR A 159 -28.17 10.09 -2.87
N VAL A 160 -27.20 9.36 -2.37
CA VAL A 160 -26.41 8.40 -3.17
C VAL A 160 -26.78 6.98 -2.75
N PRO A 161 -27.38 6.16 -3.64
CA PRO A 161 -27.71 4.78 -3.33
C PRO A 161 -26.44 4.01 -2.95
N ARG A 162 -26.42 3.40 -1.78
CA ARG A 162 -25.23 2.67 -1.28
C ARG A 162 -24.85 1.47 -2.17
N GLU A 163 -25.82 0.92 -2.90
CA GLU A 163 -25.62 -0.18 -3.84
C GLU A 163 -24.67 0.19 -5.00
N GLN A 164 -24.58 1.48 -5.30
CA GLN A 164 -23.67 2.06 -6.32
C GLN A 164 -22.31 2.42 -5.76
N LEU A 165 -22.10 2.28 -4.44
CA LEU A 165 -20.87 2.67 -3.77
C LEU A 165 -20.03 1.44 -3.40
N ARG A 166 -18.73 1.63 -3.46
CA ARG A 166 -17.73 0.68 -2.95
C ARG A 166 -16.72 1.43 -2.08
N ARG A 167 -16.34 0.83 -0.97
CA ARG A 167 -15.23 1.31 -0.16
C ARG A 167 -13.94 0.72 -0.72
N VAL A 168 -13.09 1.57 -1.25
CA VAL A 168 -11.79 1.19 -1.79
C VAL A 168 -10.82 0.91 -0.64
N SER A 169 -9.99 -0.11 -0.80
CA SER A 169 -8.93 -0.51 0.13
C SER A 169 -7.65 -0.84 -0.63
N THR A 170 -6.64 -1.33 0.06
CA THR A 170 -5.41 -1.88 -0.50
C THR A 170 -5.33 -3.37 -0.16
N PRO A 171 -4.65 -4.21 -0.97
CA PRO A 171 -3.77 -3.87 -2.10
C PRO A 171 -4.49 -3.36 -3.34
N GLN A 172 -3.79 -2.58 -4.16
CA GLN A 172 -4.22 -2.13 -5.49
C GLN A 172 -3.09 -2.39 -6.48
N ALA A 173 -3.38 -3.02 -7.59
CA ALA A 173 -2.39 -3.33 -8.61
C ALA A 173 -2.64 -2.55 -9.91
N TYR A 174 -1.55 -2.16 -10.55
CA TYR A 174 -1.56 -1.40 -11.79
C TYR A 174 -0.41 -1.89 -12.68
N ARG A 175 -0.63 -1.94 -13.99
CA ARG A 175 0.48 -2.06 -14.93
C ARG A 175 1.32 -0.80 -14.86
N TYR A 176 2.64 -0.96 -14.94
CA TYR A 176 3.56 0.15 -14.69
C TYR A 176 3.54 1.19 -15.84
N GLY A 177 3.38 0.75 -17.11
CA GLY A 177 3.35 1.58 -18.32
C GLY A 177 2.00 2.23 -18.63
#